data_7ac522cc50d8112fbc70c944fe1cc5e0
#
_entry.id   7ac522cc50d8112fbc70c944fe1cc5e0
#
_cell.length_a   1.000
_cell.length_b   1.000
_cell.length_c   1.000
_cell.angle_alpha   90.00
_cell.angle_beta   90.00
_cell.angle_gamma   90.00
#
_symmetry.space_group_name_H-M   'P 1'
#
loop_
_entity.id
_entity.type
_entity.pdbx_description
1 polymer ?
#
loop_
_entity_poly.entity_id
_entity_poly.type
_entity_poly.pdbx_seq_one_letter_code
_entity_poly.pdbx_strand_id
1 'polypeptide(L)'
;MIEEIDNINKILKEDLLTTIQKGSKISIAASCFSIYAYQELKKVLEEIDELRFIFTSPTFIVEKADKEKREFYIPRLNRERSLIGTEFEIKLRNELTQKAIAKECADWIRHKVQFKSNCTNQNMVGFGVVDNTVYTPLNDFTIVDLGIEKGNNAYTKIYKLGLPFSTSNL
;
A
#
# COMPACT_ATOMS: atom_id res chain seq x y z
N MET A 1 6.86 17.95 14.31
CA MET A 1 8.13 17.22 14.44
C MET A 1 8.28 16.32 13.24
N ILE A 2 9.46 16.25 12.66
CA ILE A 2 9.77 15.40 11.51
C ILE A 2 10.61 14.24 12.04
N GLU A 3 10.19 13.02 11.75
CA GLU A 3 10.95 11.81 12.07
C GLU A 3 11.40 11.14 10.78
N GLU A 4 12.60 10.57 10.77
CA GLU A 4 13.14 9.80 9.66
C GLU A 4 12.95 8.30 9.91
N ILE A 5 12.45 7.60 8.90
CA ILE A 5 12.34 6.14 8.88
C ILE A 5 13.28 5.65 7.76
N ASP A 6 14.30 4.91 8.14
CA ASP A 6 15.36 4.44 7.24
C ASP A 6 15.22 2.96 6.84
N ASN A 7 14.24 2.27 7.40
CA ASN A 7 14.04 0.83 7.26
C ASN A 7 15.25 -0.04 7.67
N ILE A 8 16.13 0.53 8.49
CA ILE A 8 17.30 -0.15 9.08
C ILE A 8 17.19 -0.12 10.59
N ASN A 9 17.21 1.09 11.17
CA ASN A 9 17.08 1.30 12.62
C ASN A 9 15.62 1.48 13.02
N LYS A 10 14.84 2.16 12.19
CA LYS A 10 13.41 2.38 12.35
C LYS A 10 12.68 1.85 11.12
N ILE A 11 11.86 0.83 11.31
CA ILE A 11 11.16 0.09 10.26
C ILE A 11 9.76 0.66 10.09
N LEU A 12 9.35 0.95 8.84
CA LEU A 12 8.04 1.53 8.54
C LEU A 12 6.89 0.64 9.03
N LYS A 13 6.99 -0.66 8.89
CA LYS A 13 5.99 -1.61 9.40
C LYS A 13 5.68 -1.36 10.89
N GLU A 14 6.71 -1.29 11.72
CA GLU A 14 6.55 -1.14 13.16
C GLU A 14 5.94 0.22 13.52
N ASP A 15 6.35 1.26 12.81
CA ASP A 15 5.78 2.59 12.99
C ASP A 15 4.29 2.63 12.60
N LEU A 16 3.91 2.02 11.48
CA LEU A 16 2.51 1.92 11.05
C LEU A 16 1.67 1.10 12.04
N LEU A 17 2.19 0.00 12.56
CA LEU A 17 1.49 -0.81 13.57
C LEU A 17 1.17 -0.03 14.86
N THR A 18 1.96 0.99 15.19
CA THR A 18 1.72 1.86 16.35
C THR A 18 0.86 3.07 16.03
N THR A 19 0.96 3.57 14.79
CA THR A 19 0.26 4.80 14.36
C THR A 19 -1.19 4.50 13.94
N ILE A 20 -1.44 3.37 13.28
CA ILE A 20 -2.79 2.98 12.84
C ILE A 20 -3.58 2.50 14.08
N GLN A 21 -4.69 3.17 14.33
CA GLN A 21 -5.59 2.86 15.41
C GLN A 21 -6.92 2.34 14.88
N LYS A 22 -7.74 1.80 15.76
CA LYS A 22 -9.12 1.43 15.43
C LYS A 22 -9.89 2.65 14.92
N GLY A 23 -10.53 2.51 13.77
CA GLY A 23 -11.27 3.60 13.13
C GLY A 23 -10.41 4.60 12.36
N SER A 24 -9.10 4.38 12.23
CA SER A 24 -8.24 5.24 11.41
C SER A 24 -8.69 5.31 9.96
N LYS A 25 -8.49 6.46 9.34
CA LYS A 25 -8.66 6.68 7.90
C LYS A 25 -7.30 6.79 7.24
N ILE A 26 -7.07 5.99 6.22
CA ILE A 26 -5.79 5.90 5.55
C ILE A 26 -5.93 6.33 4.10
N SER A 27 -4.98 7.09 3.60
CA SER A 27 -4.85 7.43 2.18
C SER A 27 -3.42 7.13 1.73
N ILE A 28 -3.28 6.35 0.67
CA ILE A 28 -1.99 5.98 0.11
C ILE A 28 -1.96 6.31 -1.38
N ALA A 29 -0.88 6.95 -1.81
CA ALA A 29 -0.52 7.08 -3.21
C ALA A 29 0.78 6.32 -3.44
N ALA A 30 0.75 5.26 -4.22
CA ALA A 30 1.90 4.40 -4.51
C ALA A 30 1.76 3.73 -5.88
N SER A 31 2.84 3.16 -6.41
CA SER A 31 2.81 2.55 -7.73
C SER A 31 2.26 1.11 -7.71
N CYS A 32 2.34 0.42 -6.59
CA CYS A 32 1.75 -0.90 -6.45
C CYS A 32 1.25 -1.17 -5.02
N PHE A 33 0.34 -2.12 -4.91
CA PHE A 33 -0.20 -2.65 -3.68
C PHE A 33 0.06 -4.15 -3.60
N SER A 34 0.70 -4.60 -2.52
CA SER A 34 1.03 -6.00 -2.30
C SER A 34 0.08 -6.65 -1.29
N ILE A 35 -0.44 -7.84 -1.63
CA ILE A 35 -1.23 -8.66 -0.70
C ILE A 35 -0.41 -9.09 0.52
N TYR A 36 0.90 -9.18 0.37
CA TYR A 36 1.80 -9.53 1.48
C TYR A 36 2.03 -8.36 2.42
N ALA A 37 2.05 -7.11 1.90
CA ALA A 37 2.02 -5.92 2.75
C ALA A 37 0.73 -5.85 3.58
N TYR A 38 -0.42 -6.20 2.97
CA TYR A 38 -1.67 -6.36 3.72
C TYR A 38 -1.52 -7.39 4.83
N GLN A 39 -1.00 -8.58 4.51
CA GLN A 39 -0.84 -9.66 5.50
C GLN A 39 -0.01 -9.23 6.71
N GLU A 40 1.07 -8.50 6.47
CA GLU A 40 1.96 -8.00 7.53
C GLU A 40 1.32 -6.93 8.43
N LEU A 41 0.37 -6.18 7.89
CA LEU A 41 -0.38 -5.13 8.61
C LEU A 41 -1.82 -5.54 8.91
N LYS A 42 -2.23 -6.76 8.59
CA LYS A 42 -3.62 -7.25 8.69
C LYS A 42 -4.26 -6.88 10.02
N LYS A 43 -3.56 -7.11 11.11
CA LYS A 43 -4.06 -6.91 12.48
C LYS A 43 -4.61 -5.49 12.70
N VAL A 44 -3.96 -4.48 12.15
CA VAL A 44 -4.41 -3.08 12.27
C VAL A 44 -5.29 -2.67 11.12
N LEU A 45 -5.06 -3.20 9.90
CA LEU A 45 -5.86 -2.85 8.73
C LEU A 45 -7.30 -3.37 8.79
N GLU A 46 -7.57 -4.43 9.52
CA GLU A 46 -8.95 -4.92 9.75
C GLU A 46 -9.76 -3.98 10.65
N GLU A 47 -9.10 -3.19 11.49
CA GLU A 47 -9.72 -2.27 12.46
C GLU A 47 -9.95 -0.85 11.93
N ILE A 48 -9.44 -0.50 10.74
CA ILE A 48 -9.59 0.83 10.14
C ILE A 48 -11.02 1.08 9.65
N ASP A 49 -11.39 2.36 9.49
CA ASP A 49 -12.65 2.75 8.84
C ASP A 49 -12.58 2.57 7.32
N GLU A 50 -11.58 3.18 6.71
CA GLU A 50 -11.40 3.14 5.26
C GLU A 50 -9.93 3.29 4.86
N LEU A 51 -9.58 2.74 3.69
CA LEU A 51 -8.35 3.00 2.98
C LEU A 51 -8.66 3.48 1.56
N ARG A 52 -8.10 4.63 1.20
CA ARG A 52 -8.13 5.16 -0.16
C ARG A 52 -6.76 4.95 -0.79
N PHE A 53 -6.72 4.26 -1.90
CA PHE A 53 -5.47 3.98 -2.59
C PHE A 53 -5.49 4.53 -4.00
N ILE A 54 -4.49 5.34 -4.34
CA ILE A 54 -4.31 5.89 -5.68
C ILE A 54 -3.02 5.31 -6.27
N PHE A 55 -3.16 4.60 -7.38
CA PHE A 55 -2.00 4.19 -8.16
C PHE A 55 -1.38 5.41 -8.84
N THR A 56 -0.11 5.68 -8.57
CA THR A 56 0.61 6.87 -9.05
C THR A 56 0.86 6.85 -10.55
N SER A 57 0.89 5.66 -11.15
CA SER A 57 0.96 5.45 -12.60
C SER A 57 -0.36 4.93 -13.13
N PRO A 58 -0.71 5.15 -14.42
CA PRO A 58 -1.88 4.55 -15.03
C PRO A 58 -1.78 3.02 -14.98
N THR A 59 -2.52 2.42 -14.05
CA THR A 59 -2.48 0.98 -13.80
C THR A 59 -3.65 0.27 -14.47
N PHE A 60 -4.73 1.00 -14.69
CA PHE A 60 -5.94 0.48 -15.31
C PHE A 60 -6.02 1.01 -16.73
N ILE A 61 -5.59 0.20 -17.70
CA ILE A 61 -5.81 0.46 -19.09
C ILE A 61 -7.22 -0.04 -19.39
N VAL A 62 -8.11 0.88 -19.75
CA VAL A 62 -9.38 0.51 -20.34
C VAL A 62 -9.08 0.03 -21.75
N GLU A 63 -8.74 -1.23 -21.92
CA GLU A 63 -8.83 -1.85 -23.22
C GLU A 63 -10.29 -1.83 -23.64
N LYS A 64 -10.56 -1.29 -24.83
CA LYS A 64 -11.83 -1.44 -25.54
C LYS A 64 -11.99 -2.90 -25.97
N ALA A 65 -12.03 -3.80 -25.04
CA ALA A 65 -12.41 -5.18 -25.30
C ALA A 65 -13.89 -5.32 -24.92
N ASP A 66 -14.63 -5.95 -25.81
CA ASP A 66 -16.07 -6.18 -25.69
C ASP A 66 -16.47 -6.63 -24.28
N LYS A 67 -17.46 -5.97 -23.82
CA LYS A 67 -18.42 -6.09 -22.69
C LYS A 67 -18.42 -7.34 -21.77
N GLU A 68 -17.39 -8.13 -21.67
CA GLU A 68 -17.37 -9.25 -20.75
C GLU A 68 -16.43 -9.02 -19.56
N LYS A 69 -17.06 -8.83 -18.41
CA LYS A 69 -16.47 -8.75 -17.06
C LYS A 69 -15.36 -7.70 -16.91
N ARG A 70 -15.69 -6.63 -16.21
CA ARG A 70 -14.73 -5.67 -15.68
C ARG A 70 -13.84 -6.34 -14.61
N GLU A 71 -12.97 -7.22 -15.05
CA GLU A 71 -11.83 -7.61 -14.24
C GLU A 71 -10.84 -6.46 -14.25
N PHE A 72 -10.39 -6.05 -13.07
CA PHE A 72 -9.33 -5.06 -12.96
C PHE A 72 -8.07 -5.65 -13.60
N TYR A 73 -7.77 -5.25 -14.82
CA TYR A 73 -6.55 -5.64 -15.49
C TYR A 73 -5.39 -4.82 -14.95
N ILE A 74 -4.58 -5.43 -14.12
CA ILE A 74 -3.29 -4.87 -13.72
C ILE A 74 -2.33 -5.20 -14.86
N PRO A 75 -1.67 -4.21 -15.51
CA PRO A 75 -0.69 -4.47 -16.56
C PRO A 75 0.30 -5.54 -16.11
N ARG A 76 0.65 -6.45 -17.01
CA ARG A 76 1.48 -7.62 -16.70
C ARG A 76 2.76 -7.27 -15.94
N LEU A 77 3.43 -6.18 -16.31
CA LEU A 77 4.64 -5.70 -15.64
C LEU A 77 4.39 -5.31 -14.16
N ASN A 78 3.29 -4.62 -13.88
CA ASN A 78 2.93 -4.22 -12.52
C ASN A 78 2.41 -5.41 -11.72
N ARG A 79 1.74 -6.34 -12.38
CA ARG A 79 1.31 -7.59 -11.77
C ARG A 79 2.49 -8.48 -11.41
N GLU A 80 3.51 -8.56 -12.26
CA GLU A 80 4.73 -9.29 -11.97
C GLU A 80 5.51 -8.64 -10.84
N ARG A 81 5.62 -7.31 -10.80
CA ARG A 81 6.24 -6.59 -9.67
C ARG A 81 5.49 -6.77 -8.36
N SER A 82 4.17 -6.77 -8.40
CA SER A 82 3.36 -6.94 -7.19
C SER A 82 3.21 -8.40 -6.74
N LEU A 83 3.43 -9.37 -7.63
CA LEU A 83 3.27 -10.80 -7.36
C LEU A 83 4.57 -11.59 -7.31
N ILE A 84 5.64 -11.11 -7.96
CA ILE A 84 6.93 -11.79 -8.07
C ILE A 84 8.00 -11.11 -7.21
N GLY A 85 7.71 -10.15 -6.43
CA GLY A 85 8.60 -9.36 -5.60
C GLY A 85 9.92 -10.00 -5.17
N THR A 86 10.16 -10.00 -3.88
CA THR A 86 11.38 -10.46 -3.22
C THR A 86 11.38 -11.99 -3.04
N GLU A 87 12.52 -12.56 -2.62
CA GLU A 87 12.63 -13.99 -2.26
C GLU A 87 11.59 -14.40 -1.21
N PHE A 88 11.28 -13.52 -0.28
CA PHE A 88 10.28 -13.77 0.74
C PHE A 88 8.87 -13.89 0.13
N GLU A 89 8.52 -13.02 -0.80
CA GLU A 89 7.23 -13.08 -1.51
C GLU A 89 7.12 -14.33 -2.39
N ILE A 90 8.22 -14.72 -3.05
CA ILE A 90 8.29 -15.95 -3.83
C ILE A 90 8.09 -17.17 -2.92
N LYS A 91 8.71 -17.17 -1.75
CA LYS A 91 8.60 -18.25 -0.78
C LYS A 91 7.17 -18.39 -0.23
N LEU A 92 6.55 -17.28 0.16
CA LEU A 92 5.15 -17.26 0.58
C LEU A 92 4.21 -17.75 -0.51
N ARG A 93 4.49 -17.41 -1.77
CA ARG A 93 3.68 -17.85 -2.91
C ARG A 93 3.66 -19.35 -3.08
N ASN A 94 4.70 -20.05 -2.69
CA ASN A 94 4.79 -21.50 -2.75
C ASN A 94 4.10 -22.20 -1.57
N GLU A 95 3.63 -21.45 -0.59
CA GLU A 95 2.93 -22.00 0.56
C GLU A 95 1.42 -22.15 0.29
N LEU A 96 0.81 -23.18 0.87
CA LEU A 96 -0.63 -23.46 0.75
C LEU A 96 -1.51 -22.33 1.32
N THR A 97 -0.94 -21.47 2.16
CA THR A 97 -1.62 -20.32 2.79
C THR A 97 -1.91 -19.18 1.82
N GLN A 98 -1.26 -19.14 0.66
CA GLN A 98 -1.40 -18.04 -0.30
C GLN A 98 -2.85 -17.81 -0.74
N LYS A 99 -3.61 -18.86 -0.99
CA LYS A 99 -5.02 -18.73 -1.39
C LYS A 99 -5.88 -18.11 -0.28
N ALA A 100 -5.60 -18.47 0.97
CA ALA A 100 -6.30 -17.91 2.12
C ALA A 100 -5.98 -16.43 2.29
N ILE A 101 -4.72 -16.03 2.21
CA ILE A 101 -4.27 -14.63 2.27
C ILE A 101 -4.92 -13.80 1.17
N ALA A 102 -4.92 -14.30 -0.07
CA ALA A 102 -5.52 -13.59 -1.21
C ALA A 102 -7.03 -13.41 -1.03
N LYS A 103 -7.73 -14.43 -0.53
CA LYS A 103 -9.18 -14.35 -0.25
C LYS A 103 -9.48 -13.34 0.85
N GLU A 104 -8.78 -13.40 1.96
CA GLU A 104 -8.95 -12.47 3.08
C GLU A 104 -8.67 -11.02 2.66
N CYS A 105 -7.59 -10.80 1.91
CA CYS A 105 -7.25 -9.49 1.37
C CYS A 105 -8.35 -8.99 0.42
N ALA A 106 -8.87 -9.84 -0.48
CA ALA A 106 -9.94 -9.46 -1.39
C ALA A 106 -11.24 -9.10 -0.66
N ASP A 107 -11.58 -9.84 0.38
CA ASP A 107 -12.76 -9.56 1.20
C ASP A 107 -12.59 -8.24 1.97
N TRP A 108 -11.43 -8.00 2.55
CA TRP A 108 -11.09 -6.73 3.20
C TRP A 108 -11.16 -5.55 2.22
N ILE A 109 -10.58 -5.70 1.02
CA ILE A 109 -10.62 -4.68 -0.04
C ILE A 109 -12.06 -4.29 -0.37
N ARG A 110 -12.96 -5.25 -0.55
CA ARG A 110 -14.37 -4.98 -0.89
C ARG A 110 -15.08 -4.13 0.16
N HIS A 111 -14.72 -4.28 1.42
CA HIS A 111 -15.38 -3.59 2.53
C HIS A 111 -14.71 -2.28 2.95
N LYS A 112 -13.39 -2.16 2.78
CA LYS A 112 -12.59 -1.11 3.40
C LYS A 112 -11.83 -0.24 2.40
N VAL A 113 -11.65 -0.67 1.16
CA VAL A 113 -10.69 -0.03 0.24
C VAL A 113 -11.39 0.56 -0.99
N GLN A 114 -10.99 1.78 -1.32
CA GLN A 114 -11.32 2.43 -2.59
C GLN A 114 -10.06 2.60 -3.41
N PHE A 115 -10.02 1.99 -4.59
CA PHE A 115 -8.93 2.14 -5.53
C PHE A 115 -9.24 3.18 -6.59
N LYS A 116 -8.27 4.04 -6.88
CA LYS A 116 -8.25 4.96 -8.03
C LYS A 116 -6.89 4.87 -8.73
N SER A 117 -6.82 5.35 -9.95
CA SER A 117 -5.59 5.44 -10.71
C SER A 117 -5.35 6.86 -11.18
N ASN A 118 -4.09 7.29 -11.20
CA ASN A 118 -3.71 8.53 -11.85
C ASN A 118 -3.95 8.39 -13.36
N CYS A 119 -4.87 9.16 -13.89
CA CYS A 119 -5.20 9.19 -15.31
C CYS A 119 -4.56 10.40 -16.03
N THR A 120 -3.71 11.15 -15.35
CA THR A 120 -3.01 12.30 -15.91
C THR A 120 -1.65 11.89 -16.48
N ASN A 121 -1.10 12.72 -17.38
CA ASN A 121 0.25 12.55 -17.90
C ASN A 121 1.32 13.09 -16.94
N GLN A 122 0.93 13.56 -15.77
CA GLN A 122 1.85 14.11 -14.79
C GLN A 122 2.30 13.02 -13.81
N ASN A 123 3.57 13.04 -13.45
CA ASN A 123 4.10 12.18 -12.41
C ASN A 123 3.51 12.57 -11.06
N MET A 124 3.10 11.57 -10.31
CA MET A 124 2.59 11.72 -8.96
C MET A 124 3.59 11.15 -7.98
N VAL A 125 3.95 11.94 -6.97
CA VAL A 125 4.82 11.47 -5.88
C VAL A 125 4.01 10.57 -4.94
N GLY A 126 4.59 9.45 -4.55
CA GLY A 126 3.97 8.55 -3.59
C GLY A 126 4.03 9.09 -2.16
N PHE A 127 2.96 8.87 -1.42
CA PHE A 127 2.86 9.22 0.00
C PHE A 127 1.84 8.35 0.70
N GLY A 128 1.91 8.30 2.02
CA GLY A 128 0.88 7.72 2.87
C GLY A 128 0.39 8.75 3.89
N VAL A 129 -0.89 8.71 4.21
CA VAL A 129 -1.49 9.50 5.28
C VAL A 129 -2.29 8.57 6.17
N VAL A 130 -2.00 8.59 7.46
CA VAL A 130 -2.77 7.90 8.50
C VAL A 130 -3.32 8.98 9.43
N ASP A 131 -4.62 9.23 9.35
CA ASP A 131 -5.27 10.31 10.08
C ASP A 131 -4.56 11.68 9.88
N ASN A 132 -3.80 12.14 10.86
CA ASN A 132 -3.04 13.39 10.82
C ASN A 132 -1.53 13.18 10.62
N THR A 133 -1.10 12.00 10.26
CA THR A 133 0.32 11.67 10.07
C THR A 133 0.62 11.39 8.61
N VAL A 134 1.61 12.06 8.05
CA VAL A 134 2.05 11.91 6.66
C VAL A 134 3.38 11.16 6.61
N TYR A 135 3.48 10.22 5.68
CA TYR A 135 4.71 9.48 5.34
C TYR A 135 5.07 9.78 3.88
N THR A 136 6.25 10.31 3.63
CA THR A 136 6.69 10.67 2.27
C THR A 136 8.22 10.66 2.14
N PRO A 137 8.78 10.25 1.00
CA PRO A 137 8.13 9.58 -0.12
C PRO A 137 7.77 8.13 0.18
N LEU A 138 6.74 7.61 -0.47
CA LEU A 138 6.35 6.21 -0.41
C LEU A 138 6.17 5.69 -1.84
N ASN A 139 7.14 4.99 -2.37
CA ASN A 139 7.13 4.57 -3.77
C ASN A 139 6.11 3.47 -4.05
N ASP A 140 6.16 2.42 -3.23
CA ASP A 140 5.31 1.25 -3.34
C ASP A 140 4.74 0.88 -1.96
N PHE A 141 3.67 0.10 -1.95
CA PHE A 141 3.14 -0.47 -0.73
C PHE A 141 3.41 -1.99 -0.73
N THR A 142 4.67 -2.34 -0.49
CA THR A 142 5.19 -3.72 -0.50
C THR A 142 5.94 -4.04 0.78
N ILE A 143 6.32 -5.31 0.96
CA ILE A 143 7.14 -5.72 2.12
C ILE A 143 8.54 -5.09 2.09
N VAL A 144 9.05 -4.70 0.92
CA VAL A 144 10.32 -3.95 0.80
C VAL A 144 10.16 -2.55 1.38
N ASP A 145 9.12 -1.84 1.00
CA ASP A 145 8.84 -0.47 1.48
C ASP A 145 8.48 -0.45 2.96
N LEU A 146 7.86 -1.52 3.46
CA LEU A 146 7.60 -1.71 4.88
C LEU A 146 8.86 -2.03 5.71
N GLY A 147 10.00 -2.27 5.06
CA GLY A 147 11.28 -2.56 5.71
C GLY A 147 11.41 -4.00 6.21
N ILE A 148 10.57 -4.92 5.76
CA ILE A 148 10.61 -6.34 6.18
C ILE A 148 11.65 -7.10 5.38
N GLU A 149 11.77 -6.80 4.09
CA GLU A 149 12.69 -7.43 3.16
C GLU A 149 13.56 -6.40 2.47
N LYS A 150 14.83 -6.74 2.22
CA LYS A 150 15.74 -5.88 1.47
C LYS A 150 15.46 -5.95 -0.03
N GLY A 151 15.35 -4.82 -0.67
CA GLY A 151 15.20 -4.68 -2.11
C GLY A 151 15.87 -3.40 -2.60
N ASN A 152 15.73 -3.09 -3.88
CA ASN A 152 16.35 -1.92 -4.48
C ASN A 152 15.93 -0.58 -3.85
N ASN A 153 14.77 -0.53 -3.21
CA ASN A 153 14.23 0.65 -2.53
C ASN A 153 14.40 0.60 -1.00
N ALA A 154 15.09 -0.41 -0.46
CA ALA A 154 15.22 -0.63 0.98
C ALA A 154 15.92 0.53 1.73
N TYR A 155 16.61 1.38 1.03
CA TYR A 155 17.35 2.51 1.60
C TYR A 155 16.71 3.86 1.35
N THR A 156 15.52 3.90 0.77
CA THR A 156 14.79 5.15 0.60
C THR A 156 14.31 5.63 1.96
N LYS A 157 14.78 6.79 2.35
CA LYS A 157 14.36 7.44 3.59
C LYS A 157 12.94 7.95 3.46
N ILE A 158 12.12 7.64 4.44
CA ILE A 158 10.74 8.11 4.56
C ILE A 158 10.69 9.10 5.71
N TYR A 159 10.06 10.23 5.49
CA TYR A 159 9.85 11.24 6.51
C TYR A 159 8.43 11.17 7.03
N LYS A 160 8.30 11.04 8.34
CA LYS A 160 7.03 11.07 9.06
C LYS A 160 6.81 12.46 9.62
N LEU A 161 5.67 13.05 9.26
CA LEU A 161 5.27 14.38 9.68
C LEU A 161 3.89 14.31 10.35
N GLY A 162 3.79 14.79 11.57
CA GLY A 162 2.51 15.04 12.21
C GLY A 162 1.91 16.38 11.72
N LEU A 163 0.67 16.37 11.26
CA LEU A 163 -0.05 17.59 10.89
C LEU A 163 -0.63 18.24 12.12
N PRO A 164 -0.44 19.56 12.32
CA PRO A 164 -0.83 20.26 13.55
C PRO A 164 -2.34 20.49 13.69
N PHE A 165 -3.15 20.15 12.68
CA PHE A 165 -4.59 20.45 12.67
C PHE A 165 -5.43 19.18 12.74
N SER A 166 -6.17 19.07 13.82
CA SER A 166 -7.34 18.21 13.85
C SER A 166 -8.43 18.85 12.98
N THR A 167 -8.86 18.16 11.94
CA THR A 167 -10.00 18.57 11.10
C THR A 167 -11.34 18.38 11.80
N SER A 168 -11.39 18.48 13.11
CA SER A 168 -12.60 18.34 13.91
C SER A 168 -13.47 19.59 13.96
N ASN A 169 -13.15 20.64 13.20
CA ASN A 169 -13.95 21.88 13.13
C ASN A 169 -14.02 22.42 11.70
N LEU A 170 -14.64 21.69 10.79
CA LEU A 170 -15.24 22.23 9.57
C LEU A 170 -16.53 21.52 9.29
#